data_1df02e5c413927595519d6a8c8061a5f
#
_entry.id   1df02e5c413927595519d6a8c8061a5f
#
_cell.length_a   1.000
_cell.length_b   1.000
_cell.length_c   1.000
_cell.angle_alpha   90.00
_cell.angle_beta   90.00
_cell.angle_gamma   90.00
#
_symmetry.space_group_name_H-M   'P 1'
#
loop_
_entity.id
_entity.type
_entity.pdbx_description
1 polymer ?
#
loop_
_entity_poly.entity_id
_entity_poly.type
_entity_poly.pdbx_seq_one_letter_code
_entity_poly.pdbx_strand_id
1 'polypeptide(L)'
;IEFDYCCVHAAYALREQGYETVMVNCNPETVSTDYDTSDRLYFQPLTFEDVMDVIEVEKPEGVIVTLGGQTPIKLARALKDAGVPIMGTQPEAIDLAEDRDRFAALLDRLNIACPPSAVASTMDEARDAARRIGYPLIVRPSYVLGGRGMAIVYDDSDLVTYMESATHVTPDRPVYLDAFLEDAIELDVDALCDTEECYVGSVLEHIEECGIHSGDSACCWPPFSLSEKIVDQIRAITKKLALACGIRGLLNIQYAVRDEHVFVIELNPRASRTVPFSSKATGVSLAKYASRIMAGEKINELRAQGLLPDENRTVDYYAVKEAVMPWSRF
;
A
#
# COMPACT_ATOMS: atom_id res chain seq x y z
N ILE A 1 -13.44 -0.53 -5.64
CA ILE A 1 -13.83 -1.96 -5.84
C ILE A 1 -12.87 -2.86 -5.05
N GLU A 2 -11.55 -2.72 -5.20
CA GLU A 2 -10.56 -3.63 -4.62
C GLU A 2 -10.52 -3.57 -3.09
N PHE A 3 -10.66 -2.38 -2.52
CA PHE A 3 -10.76 -2.20 -1.07
C PHE A 3 -12.09 -2.73 -0.52
N ASP A 4 -13.17 -2.57 -1.29
CA ASP A 4 -14.47 -3.13 -0.95
C ASP A 4 -14.41 -4.67 -0.88
N TYR A 5 -13.76 -5.31 -1.87
CA TYR A 5 -13.45 -6.74 -1.82
C TYR A 5 -12.78 -7.14 -0.51
N CYS A 6 -11.78 -6.37 -0.07
CA CYS A 6 -11.07 -6.68 1.18
C CYS A 6 -11.99 -6.58 2.40
N CYS A 7 -12.84 -5.55 2.47
CA CYS A 7 -13.81 -5.36 3.55
C CYS A 7 -14.85 -6.49 3.60
N VAL A 8 -15.41 -6.87 2.46
CA VAL A 8 -16.40 -7.96 2.34
C VAL A 8 -15.81 -9.29 2.79
N HIS A 9 -14.63 -9.65 2.28
CA HIS A 9 -13.96 -10.89 2.65
C HIS A 9 -13.52 -10.92 4.12
N ALA A 10 -13.16 -9.77 4.69
CA ALA A 10 -12.86 -9.66 6.11
C ALA A 10 -14.11 -9.89 6.97
N ALA A 11 -15.25 -9.26 6.61
CA ALA A 11 -16.50 -9.47 7.32
C ALA A 11 -16.89 -10.96 7.34
N TYR A 12 -16.83 -11.63 6.18
CA TYR A 12 -17.13 -13.06 6.11
C TYR A 12 -16.18 -13.91 6.98
N ALA A 13 -14.88 -13.64 6.91
CA ALA A 13 -13.91 -14.42 7.69
C ALA A 13 -14.06 -14.22 9.19
N LEU A 14 -14.37 -13.02 9.65
CA LEU A 14 -14.60 -12.72 11.06
C LEU A 14 -15.91 -13.37 11.56
N ARG A 15 -16.97 -13.36 10.76
CA ARG A 15 -18.22 -14.09 11.07
C ARG A 15 -17.98 -15.60 11.18
N GLU A 16 -17.19 -16.18 10.28
CA GLU A 16 -16.76 -17.59 10.36
C GLU A 16 -15.98 -17.91 11.65
N GLN A 17 -15.32 -16.91 12.26
CA GLN A 17 -14.64 -17.00 13.54
C GLN A 17 -15.56 -16.70 14.75
N GLY A 18 -16.84 -16.43 14.53
CA GLY A 18 -17.83 -16.16 15.58
C GLY A 18 -17.90 -14.70 16.05
N TYR A 19 -17.26 -13.77 15.34
CA TYR A 19 -17.41 -12.34 15.59
C TYR A 19 -18.70 -11.81 14.99
N GLU A 20 -19.35 -10.88 15.66
CA GLU A 20 -20.38 -10.03 15.09
C GLU A 20 -19.70 -8.86 14.37
N THR A 21 -20.07 -8.63 13.11
CA THR A 21 -19.42 -7.63 12.24
C THR A 21 -20.31 -6.42 12.03
N VAL A 22 -19.74 -5.24 12.21
CA VAL A 22 -20.40 -3.96 11.95
C VAL A 22 -19.66 -3.24 10.82
N MET A 23 -20.37 -2.95 9.75
CA MET A 23 -19.83 -2.22 8.59
C MET A 23 -20.28 -0.76 8.65
N VAL A 24 -19.32 0.15 8.45
CA VAL A 24 -19.60 1.58 8.27
C VAL A 24 -19.09 2.01 6.89
N ASN A 25 -19.98 2.40 6.01
CA ASN A 25 -19.65 2.89 4.67
C ASN A 25 -20.81 3.71 4.11
N CYS A 26 -20.54 4.70 3.26
CA CYS A 26 -21.55 5.56 2.64
C CYS A 26 -21.64 5.43 1.12
N ASN A 27 -20.98 4.46 0.51
CA ASN A 27 -21.06 4.22 -0.94
C ASN A 27 -22.15 3.19 -1.25
N PRO A 28 -23.27 3.59 -1.89
CA PRO A 28 -24.38 2.66 -2.18
C PRO A 28 -24.08 1.67 -3.31
N GLU A 29 -22.99 1.85 -4.05
CA GLU A 29 -22.64 1.01 -5.20
C GLU A 29 -21.53 0.00 -4.87
N THR A 30 -21.45 -0.46 -3.63
CA THR A 30 -20.45 -1.43 -3.18
C THR A 30 -21.07 -2.59 -2.44
N VAL A 31 -20.48 -3.78 -2.57
CA VAL A 31 -20.96 -5.02 -1.93
C VAL A 31 -20.90 -4.95 -0.40
N SER A 32 -19.95 -4.18 0.17
CA SER A 32 -19.86 -3.99 1.62
C SER A 32 -21.09 -3.29 2.21
N THR A 33 -21.87 -2.58 1.40
CA THR A 33 -23.14 -1.95 1.79
C THR A 33 -24.37 -2.78 1.45
N ASP A 34 -24.20 -4.02 0.98
CA ASP A 34 -25.31 -4.94 0.85
C ASP A 34 -25.74 -5.44 2.27
N TYR A 35 -27.06 -5.56 2.46
CA TYR A 35 -27.66 -5.81 3.78
C TYR A 35 -27.26 -7.16 4.41
N ASP A 36 -26.72 -8.08 3.64
CA ASP A 36 -26.35 -9.43 4.06
C ASP A 36 -24.82 -9.65 4.16
N THR A 37 -24.00 -8.61 3.86
CA THR A 37 -22.55 -8.71 3.91
C THR A 37 -22.01 -8.73 5.34
N SER A 38 -22.54 -7.87 6.21
CA SER A 38 -22.20 -7.79 7.64
C SER A 38 -23.43 -8.04 8.50
N ASP A 39 -23.24 -8.26 9.81
CA ASP A 39 -24.36 -8.44 10.73
C ASP A 39 -25.13 -7.14 10.96
N ARG A 40 -24.41 -6.00 10.89
CA ARG A 40 -25.00 -4.64 10.95
C ARG A 40 -24.31 -3.73 9.96
N LEU A 41 -25.11 -2.91 9.29
CA LEU A 41 -24.66 -1.87 8.38
C LEU A 41 -25.09 -0.49 8.88
N TYR A 42 -24.11 0.40 9.04
CA TYR A 42 -24.33 1.82 9.23
C TYR A 42 -23.95 2.57 7.95
N PHE A 43 -24.96 3.11 7.30
CA PHE A 43 -24.76 3.88 6.07
C PHE A 43 -24.47 5.34 6.42
N GLN A 44 -23.23 5.59 6.86
CA GLN A 44 -22.76 6.86 7.39
C GLN A 44 -21.47 7.30 6.72
N PRO A 45 -21.18 8.60 6.64
CA PRO A 45 -19.87 9.10 6.23
C PRO A 45 -18.76 8.58 7.14
N LEU A 46 -17.57 8.45 6.58
CA LEU A 46 -16.37 8.07 7.33
C LEU A 46 -15.70 9.32 7.94
N THR A 47 -16.46 10.09 8.73
CA THR A 47 -15.93 11.16 9.58
C THR A 47 -15.66 10.60 10.98
N PHE A 48 -14.85 11.31 11.76
CA PHE A 48 -14.53 10.89 13.13
C PHE A 48 -15.81 10.86 13.99
N GLU A 49 -16.63 11.89 13.87
CA GLU A 49 -17.86 12.05 14.64
C GLU A 49 -18.87 10.93 14.35
N ASP A 50 -19.17 10.69 13.07
CA ASP A 50 -20.12 9.65 12.66
C ASP A 50 -19.66 8.25 13.09
N VAL A 51 -18.35 7.95 12.96
CA VAL A 51 -17.78 6.68 13.38
C VAL A 51 -17.81 6.52 14.90
N MET A 52 -17.55 7.59 15.66
CA MET A 52 -17.64 7.55 17.12
C MET A 52 -19.07 7.32 17.62
N ASP A 53 -20.10 7.93 16.98
CA ASP A 53 -21.49 7.68 17.30
C ASP A 53 -21.86 6.20 17.14
N VAL A 54 -21.38 5.56 16.06
CA VAL A 54 -21.55 4.10 15.87
C VAL A 54 -20.84 3.29 16.96
N ILE A 55 -19.60 3.67 17.29
CA ILE A 55 -18.80 2.99 18.34
C ILE A 55 -19.49 3.10 19.72
N GLU A 56 -20.05 4.25 20.05
CA GLU A 56 -20.77 4.44 21.32
C GLU A 56 -22.00 3.56 21.43
N VAL A 57 -22.71 3.33 20.34
CA VAL A 57 -23.91 2.46 20.28
C VAL A 57 -23.51 0.98 20.31
N GLU A 58 -22.58 0.58 19.44
CA GLU A 58 -22.24 -0.83 19.21
C GLU A 58 -21.24 -1.38 20.22
N LYS A 59 -20.37 -0.52 20.78
CA LYS A 59 -19.31 -0.89 21.73
C LYS A 59 -18.47 -2.08 21.25
N PRO A 60 -17.89 -2.00 20.04
CA PRO A 60 -17.14 -3.10 19.47
C PRO A 60 -15.87 -3.39 20.28
N GLU A 61 -15.36 -4.62 20.17
CA GLU A 61 -14.07 -5.00 20.75
C GLU A 61 -12.90 -4.24 20.12
N GLY A 62 -13.05 -3.79 18.87
CA GLY A 62 -12.10 -2.97 18.19
C GLY A 62 -12.53 -2.61 16.76
N VAL A 63 -11.73 -1.79 16.11
CA VAL A 63 -12.00 -1.25 14.78
C VAL A 63 -10.86 -1.59 13.83
N ILE A 64 -11.18 -2.10 12.63
CA ILE A 64 -10.24 -2.34 11.54
C ILE A 64 -10.33 -1.15 10.57
N VAL A 65 -9.22 -0.43 10.39
CA VAL A 65 -9.14 0.77 9.54
C VAL A 65 -8.28 0.57 8.29
N THR A 66 -7.59 -0.56 8.15
CA THR A 66 -6.55 -0.77 7.12
C THR A 66 -7.03 -1.54 5.89
N LEU A 67 -8.32 -1.88 5.78
CA LEU A 67 -8.87 -2.63 4.64
C LEU A 67 -9.62 -1.76 3.63
N GLY A 68 -10.22 -0.64 4.08
CA GLY A 68 -11.06 0.23 3.26
C GLY A 68 -10.31 1.32 2.45
N GLY A 69 -9.01 1.20 2.32
CA GLY A 69 -8.16 2.18 1.62
C GLY A 69 -7.78 3.38 2.47
N GLN A 70 -7.53 4.50 1.81
CA GLN A 70 -6.91 5.66 2.46
C GLN A 70 -7.87 6.46 3.38
N THR A 71 -9.17 6.41 3.13
CA THR A 71 -10.15 7.19 3.92
C THR A 71 -10.24 6.70 5.36
N PRO A 72 -10.50 5.41 5.65
CA PRO A 72 -10.59 4.94 7.04
C PRO A 72 -9.25 4.96 7.77
N ILE A 73 -8.12 4.79 7.07
CA ILE A 73 -6.80 4.79 7.70
C ILE A 73 -6.46 6.15 8.35
N LYS A 74 -6.96 7.25 7.78
CA LYS A 74 -6.79 8.60 8.34
C LYS A 74 -7.46 8.77 9.70
N LEU A 75 -8.44 7.94 10.04
CA LEU A 75 -9.12 7.96 11.33
C LEU A 75 -8.33 7.23 12.42
N ALA A 76 -7.34 6.41 12.08
CA ALA A 76 -6.64 5.51 13.00
C ALA A 76 -6.10 6.22 14.24
N ARG A 77 -5.41 7.35 14.04
CA ARG A 77 -4.83 8.14 15.14
C ARG A 77 -5.92 8.73 16.04
N ALA A 78 -6.90 9.42 15.48
CA ALA A 78 -7.97 10.07 16.23
C ALA A 78 -8.80 9.05 17.04
N LEU A 79 -9.13 7.90 16.44
CA LEU A 79 -9.84 6.83 17.12
C LEU A 79 -9.02 6.26 18.30
N LYS A 80 -7.73 6.00 18.10
CA LYS A 80 -6.84 5.53 19.18
C LYS A 80 -6.74 6.53 20.32
N ASP A 81 -6.56 7.81 20.01
CA ASP A 81 -6.48 8.89 21.00
C ASP A 81 -7.79 9.05 21.78
N ALA A 82 -8.93 8.72 21.18
CA ALA A 82 -10.24 8.61 21.84
C ALA A 82 -10.43 7.32 22.65
N GLY A 83 -9.41 6.45 22.72
CA GLY A 83 -9.45 5.21 23.51
C GLY A 83 -10.07 4.03 22.77
N VAL A 84 -10.33 4.13 21.48
CA VAL A 84 -10.88 3.03 20.66
C VAL A 84 -9.77 2.03 20.32
N PRO A 85 -9.93 0.73 20.60
CA PRO A 85 -8.96 -0.28 20.22
C PRO A 85 -8.86 -0.42 18.70
N ILE A 86 -7.67 -0.24 18.14
CA ILE A 86 -7.40 -0.49 16.71
C ILE A 86 -6.94 -1.95 16.56
N MET A 87 -7.69 -2.72 15.77
CA MET A 87 -7.34 -4.09 15.41
C MET A 87 -6.47 -4.08 14.15
N GLY A 88 -5.32 -4.73 14.21
CA GLY A 88 -4.34 -4.75 13.12
C GLY A 88 -3.18 -3.78 13.32
N THR A 89 -2.68 -3.23 12.23
CA THR A 89 -1.53 -2.31 12.23
C THR A 89 -1.86 -1.04 13.02
N GLN A 90 -1.00 -0.69 13.98
CA GLN A 90 -1.21 0.42 14.88
C GLN A 90 -0.88 1.77 14.20
N PRO A 91 -1.49 2.89 14.65
CA PRO A 91 -1.26 4.21 14.08
C PRO A 91 0.21 4.63 14.03
N GLU A 92 1.04 4.23 15.01
CA GLU A 92 2.47 4.53 15.03
C GLU A 92 3.22 3.88 13.86
N ALA A 93 2.83 2.67 13.48
CA ALA A 93 3.38 1.96 12.33
C ALA A 93 2.88 2.56 11.01
N ILE A 94 1.64 3.02 10.98
CA ILE A 94 1.07 3.75 9.84
C ILE A 94 1.83 5.06 9.62
N ASP A 95 1.99 5.87 10.67
CA ASP A 95 2.72 7.14 10.62
C ASP A 95 4.18 6.93 10.22
N LEU A 96 4.83 5.85 10.68
CA LEU A 96 6.21 5.53 10.29
C LEU A 96 6.33 5.23 8.79
N ALA A 97 5.35 4.53 8.22
CA ALA A 97 5.36 4.16 6.81
C ALA A 97 4.98 5.34 5.89
N GLU A 98 4.09 6.24 6.34
CA GLU A 98 3.62 7.38 5.57
C GLU A 98 4.55 8.62 5.67
N ASP A 99 5.34 8.71 6.73
CA ASP A 99 6.33 9.78 6.92
C ASP A 99 7.63 9.45 6.16
N ARG A 100 7.90 10.19 5.10
CA ARG A 100 9.04 9.96 4.20
C ARG A 100 10.39 9.97 4.90
N ASP A 101 10.61 10.94 5.79
CA ASP A 101 11.92 11.09 6.45
C ASP A 101 12.14 9.95 7.43
N ARG A 102 11.11 9.59 8.19
CA ARG A 102 11.15 8.47 9.13
C ARG A 102 11.30 7.13 8.40
N PHE A 103 10.61 6.96 7.28
CA PHE A 103 10.71 5.75 6.47
C PHE A 103 12.09 5.64 5.81
N ALA A 104 12.60 6.72 5.22
CA ALA A 104 13.95 6.75 4.65
C ALA A 104 15.03 6.43 5.71
N ALA A 105 14.92 7.00 6.92
CA ALA A 105 15.82 6.69 8.02
C ALA A 105 15.72 5.22 8.48
N LEU A 106 14.51 4.62 8.41
CA LEU A 106 14.33 3.19 8.65
C LEU A 106 15.03 2.34 7.59
N LEU A 107 14.87 2.67 6.31
CA LEU A 107 15.50 1.96 5.19
C LEU A 107 17.03 2.01 5.31
N ASP A 108 17.60 3.19 5.60
CA ASP A 108 19.04 3.37 5.82
C ASP A 108 19.53 2.51 6.98
N ARG A 109 18.88 2.57 8.13
CA ARG A 109 19.21 1.73 9.31
C ARG A 109 19.18 0.22 9.01
N LEU A 110 18.28 -0.18 8.12
CA LEU A 110 18.14 -1.58 7.70
C LEU A 110 19.07 -1.94 6.53
N ASN A 111 19.84 -0.98 6.01
CA ASN A 111 20.65 -1.14 4.79
C ASN A 111 19.82 -1.66 3.61
N ILE A 112 18.68 -1.01 3.36
CA ILE A 112 17.78 -1.29 2.24
C ILE A 112 17.81 -0.08 1.31
N ALA A 113 18.05 -0.31 0.03
CA ALA A 113 18.13 0.74 -0.95
C ALA A 113 16.74 1.34 -1.27
N CYS A 114 16.69 2.67 -1.41
CA CYS A 114 15.59 3.41 -1.98
C CYS A 114 16.13 4.42 -3.00
N PRO A 115 15.31 4.91 -3.95
CA PRO A 115 15.74 5.96 -4.85
C PRO A 115 16.20 7.20 -4.05
N PRO A 116 17.34 7.81 -4.40
CA PRO A 116 17.74 9.06 -3.78
C PRO A 116 16.66 10.12 -3.92
N SER A 117 16.41 10.86 -2.85
CA SER A 117 15.38 11.89 -2.85
C SER A 117 15.84 13.16 -2.12
N ALA A 118 15.16 14.27 -2.38
CA ALA A 118 15.35 15.52 -1.66
C ALA A 118 14.07 16.35 -1.64
N VAL A 119 14.05 17.34 -0.75
CA VAL A 119 13.01 18.35 -0.66
C VAL A 119 13.65 19.71 -0.94
N ALA A 120 12.99 20.54 -1.72
CA ALA A 120 13.45 21.89 -2.04
C ALA A 120 12.30 22.88 -1.93
N SER A 121 12.55 24.01 -1.26
CA SER A 121 11.62 25.12 -1.16
C SER A 121 12.02 26.29 -2.07
N THR A 122 13.26 26.28 -2.53
CA THR A 122 13.83 27.31 -3.39
C THR A 122 14.48 26.70 -4.64
N MET A 123 14.68 27.53 -5.68
CA MET A 123 15.36 27.12 -6.90
C MET A 123 16.81 26.66 -6.62
N ASP A 124 17.52 27.35 -5.74
CA ASP A 124 18.91 26.99 -5.42
C ASP A 124 18.99 25.63 -4.71
N GLU A 125 18.08 25.38 -3.75
CA GLU A 125 17.94 24.07 -3.09
C GLU A 125 17.61 22.97 -4.11
N ALA A 126 16.71 23.24 -5.07
CA ALA A 126 16.33 22.28 -6.11
C ALA A 126 17.52 21.92 -7.02
N ARG A 127 18.31 22.92 -7.43
CA ARG A 127 19.53 22.70 -8.21
C ARG A 127 20.61 21.92 -7.44
N ASP A 128 20.78 22.23 -6.16
CA ASP A 128 21.74 21.51 -5.33
C ASP A 128 21.30 20.05 -5.11
N ALA A 129 20.01 19.83 -4.95
CA ALA A 129 19.42 18.50 -4.88
C ALA A 129 19.64 17.74 -6.21
N ALA A 130 19.33 18.38 -7.34
CA ALA A 130 19.49 17.77 -8.67
C ALA A 130 20.96 17.39 -8.97
N ARG A 131 21.94 18.24 -8.59
CA ARG A 131 23.37 17.90 -8.72
C ARG A 131 23.77 16.69 -7.89
N ARG A 132 23.17 16.52 -6.71
CA ARG A 132 23.47 15.41 -5.78
C ARG A 132 22.80 14.11 -6.21
N ILE A 133 21.55 14.17 -6.68
CA ILE A 133 20.74 13.00 -7.06
C ILE A 133 21.12 12.55 -8.48
N GLY A 134 21.31 13.48 -9.42
CA GLY A 134 21.48 13.22 -10.84
C GLY A 134 20.15 13.24 -11.60
N TYR A 135 20.20 13.51 -12.91
CA TYR A 135 19.04 13.41 -13.81
C TYR A 135 18.94 12.01 -14.42
N PRO A 136 17.73 11.56 -14.81
CA PRO A 136 16.45 12.26 -14.71
C PRO A 136 15.85 12.21 -13.29
N LEU A 137 14.98 13.20 -13.00
CA LEU A 137 14.30 13.32 -11.72
C LEU A 137 12.77 13.33 -11.92
N ILE A 138 12.04 12.74 -10.99
CA ILE A 138 10.62 13.03 -10.80
C ILE A 138 10.50 14.22 -9.84
N VAL A 139 9.83 15.27 -10.30
CA VAL A 139 9.55 16.45 -9.48
C VAL A 139 8.06 16.54 -9.22
N ARG A 140 7.66 16.77 -7.97
CA ARG A 140 6.25 16.85 -7.57
C ARG A 140 6.02 17.84 -6.44
N PRO A 141 4.89 18.58 -6.44
CA PRO A 141 4.52 19.43 -5.31
C PRO A 141 4.17 18.59 -4.08
N SER A 142 4.44 19.11 -2.88
CA SER A 142 4.19 18.39 -1.62
C SER A 142 2.72 18.21 -1.25
N TYR A 143 1.80 18.87 -1.93
CA TYR A 143 0.37 18.97 -1.57
C TYR A 143 -0.59 18.34 -2.58
N VAL A 144 -0.08 17.74 -3.66
CA VAL A 144 -0.93 17.19 -4.73
C VAL A 144 -1.09 15.69 -4.55
N LEU A 145 -2.36 15.26 -4.53
CA LEU A 145 -2.75 13.84 -4.52
C LEU A 145 -3.03 13.35 -5.96
N GLY A 146 -2.70 12.10 -6.24
CA GLY A 146 -3.06 11.44 -7.49
C GLY A 146 -2.24 11.86 -8.72
N GLY A 147 -0.96 12.18 -8.54
CA GLY A 147 -0.03 12.41 -9.67
C GLY A 147 -0.22 13.74 -10.42
N ARG A 148 -1.15 14.59 -10.02
CA ARG A 148 -1.32 15.92 -10.62
C ARG A 148 -0.11 16.80 -10.35
N GLY A 149 0.42 17.42 -11.41
CA GLY A 149 1.58 18.32 -11.31
C GLY A 149 2.91 17.60 -11.11
N MET A 150 3.00 16.28 -11.28
CA MET A 150 4.27 15.58 -11.40
C MET A 150 4.84 15.76 -12.79
N ALA A 151 6.17 15.89 -12.88
CA ALA A 151 6.90 15.91 -14.15
C ALA A 151 8.22 15.16 -14.01
N ILE A 152 8.63 14.50 -15.09
CA ILE A 152 10.01 14.01 -15.24
C ILE A 152 10.81 15.13 -15.85
N VAL A 153 11.93 15.47 -15.23
CA VAL A 153 12.86 16.50 -15.69
C VAL A 153 14.19 15.84 -16.02
N TYR A 154 14.69 16.14 -17.21
CA TYR A 154 15.89 15.51 -17.76
C TYR A 154 17.15 16.37 -17.63
N ASP A 155 16.97 17.66 -17.39
CA ASP A 155 18.07 18.60 -17.24
C ASP A 155 17.69 19.82 -16.38
N ASP A 156 18.65 20.74 -16.20
CA ASP A 156 18.47 21.95 -15.39
C ASP A 156 17.42 22.91 -15.99
N SER A 157 17.24 22.93 -17.32
CA SER A 157 16.26 23.78 -17.99
C SER A 157 14.82 23.32 -17.73
N ASP A 158 14.60 22.01 -17.76
CA ASP A 158 13.31 21.39 -17.40
C ASP A 158 12.98 21.66 -15.92
N LEU A 159 13.98 21.50 -15.04
CA LEU A 159 13.83 21.77 -13.61
C LEU A 159 13.44 23.23 -13.35
N VAL A 160 14.09 24.18 -14.00
CA VAL A 160 13.76 25.61 -13.90
C VAL A 160 12.32 25.86 -14.34
N THR A 161 11.95 25.36 -15.52
CA THR A 161 10.60 25.52 -16.06
C THR A 161 9.54 24.97 -15.12
N TYR A 162 9.81 23.80 -14.53
CA TYR A 162 8.91 23.18 -13.56
C TYR A 162 8.78 24.02 -12.28
N MET A 163 9.90 24.41 -11.69
CA MET A 163 9.92 25.18 -10.43
C MET A 163 9.24 26.54 -10.59
N GLU A 164 9.41 27.22 -11.72
CA GLU A 164 8.71 28.48 -12.02
C GLU A 164 7.19 28.26 -12.06
N SER A 165 6.73 27.19 -12.73
CA SER A 165 5.31 26.88 -12.80
C SER A 165 4.72 26.48 -11.43
N ALA A 166 5.44 25.72 -10.65
CA ALA A 166 5.02 25.24 -9.33
C ALA A 166 4.96 26.38 -8.31
N THR A 167 5.93 27.32 -8.34
CA THR A 167 5.96 28.48 -7.44
C THR A 167 4.87 29.52 -7.76
N HIS A 168 4.45 29.62 -9.03
CA HIS A 168 3.29 30.44 -9.38
C HIS A 168 1.96 29.93 -8.78
N VAL A 169 1.84 28.64 -8.58
CA VAL A 169 0.62 28.01 -8.04
C VAL A 169 0.60 28.00 -6.50
N THR A 170 1.78 27.84 -5.86
CA THR A 170 1.91 27.79 -4.39
C THR A 170 3.31 28.24 -3.93
N PRO A 171 3.46 29.55 -3.64
CA PRO A 171 4.78 30.15 -3.37
C PRO A 171 5.51 29.62 -2.15
N ASP A 172 4.81 29.04 -1.16
CA ASP A 172 5.37 28.70 0.15
C ASP A 172 5.41 27.18 0.43
N ARG A 173 5.30 26.33 -0.61
CA ARG A 173 5.28 24.88 -0.39
C ARG A 173 6.46 24.18 -1.06
N PRO A 174 7.10 23.23 -0.34
CA PRO A 174 8.24 22.51 -0.87
C PRO A 174 7.84 21.61 -2.04
N VAL A 175 8.84 21.34 -2.89
CA VAL A 175 8.78 20.41 -4.01
C VAL A 175 9.64 19.21 -3.66
N TYR A 176 9.16 18.01 -3.94
CA TYR A 176 9.92 16.77 -3.82
C TYR A 176 10.64 16.47 -5.12
N LEU A 177 11.89 16.07 -5.01
CA LEU A 177 12.72 15.60 -6.11
C LEU A 177 13.14 14.16 -5.81
N ASP A 178 12.73 13.24 -6.63
CA ASP A 178 13.08 11.82 -6.51
C ASP A 178 13.86 11.38 -7.75
N ALA A 179 14.89 10.56 -7.59
CA ALA A 179 15.56 9.95 -8.75
C ALA A 179 14.55 9.15 -9.58
N PHE A 180 14.49 9.41 -10.88
CA PHE A 180 13.70 8.60 -11.79
C PHE A 180 14.52 7.40 -12.26
N LEU A 181 14.02 6.21 -12.03
CA LEU A 181 14.67 4.96 -12.41
C LEU A 181 14.20 4.55 -13.81
N GLU A 182 14.82 5.13 -14.84
CA GLU A 182 14.55 4.72 -16.23
C GLU A 182 14.88 3.24 -16.43
N ASP A 183 14.11 2.57 -17.29
CA ASP A 183 14.25 1.15 -17.62
C ASP A 183 14.19 0.20 -16.39
N ALA A 184 13.66 0.67 -15.28
CA ALA A 184 13.44 -0.18 -14.12
C ALA A 184 12.16 -1.01 -14.27
N ILE A 185 12.20 -2.22 -13.76
CA ILE A 185 11.01 -3.08 -13.62
C ILE A 185 10.33 -2.75 -12.30
N GLU A 186 9.07 -2.35 -12.35
CA GLU A 186 8.29 -2.09 -11.14
C GLU A 186 7.57 -3.35 -10.67
N LEU A 187 7.41 -3.49 -9.35
CA LEU A 187 6.73 -4.61 -8.74
C LEU A 187 5.84 -4.17 -7.59
N ASP A 188 4.72 -4.86 -7.44
CA ASP A 188 3.88 -4.84 -6.25
C ASP A 188 4.03 -6.14 -5.47
N VAL A 189 4.21 -6.04 -4.17
CA VAL A 189 4.29 -7.18 -3.26
C VAL A 189 3.21 -7.07 -2.22
N ASP A 190 2.29 -8.04 -2.18
CA ASP A 190 1.27 -8.14 -1.15
C ASP A 190 1.67 -9.21 -0.13
N ALA A 191 1.63 -8.87 1.15
CA ALA A 191 2.03 -9.78 2.20
C ALA A 191 1.13 -9.70 3.44
N LEU A 192 1.19 -10.74 4.27
CA LEU A 192 0.59 -10.83 5.58
C LEU A 192 1.67 -10.75 6.66
N CYS A 193 1.40 -10.07 7.76
CA CYS A 193 2.29 -10.03 8.90
C CYS A 193 1.51 -10.09 10.21
N ASP A 194 2.00 -10.84 11.19
CA ASP A 194 1.41 -10.98 12.53
C ASP A 194 2.28 -10.35 13.63
N THR A 195 3.24 -9.52 13.25
CA THR A 195 4.30 -8.90 14.07
C THR A 195 5.48 -9.81 14.45
N GLU A 196 5.35 -11.11 14.31
CA GLU A 196 6.40 -12.11 14.59
C GLU A 196 6.90 -12.77 13.31
N GLU A 197 5.98 -12.99 12.36
CA GLU A 197 6.24 -13.60 11.07
C GLU A 197 5.60 -12.79 9.94
N CYS A 198 6.18 -12.86 8.74
CA CYS A 198 5.62 -12.30 7.53
C CYS A 198 5.56 -13.36 6.44
N TYR A 199 4.40 -13.52 5.82
CA TYR A 199 4.13 -14.37 4.67
C TYR A 199 3.98 -13.50 3.41
N VAL A 200 4.84 -13.70 2.41
CA VAL A 200 4.75 -13.01 1.12
C VAL A 200 3.73 -13.75 0.24
N GLY A 201 2.58 -13.12 0.05
CA GLY A 201 1.47 -13.72 -0.70
C GLY A 201 1.69 -13.72 -2.20
N SER A 202 2.24 -12.62 -2.73
CA SER A 202 2.53 -12.47 -4.16
C SER A 202 3.66 -11.47 -4.40
N VAL A 203 4.42 -11.71 -5.46
CA VAL A 203 5.32 -10.74 -6.08
C VAL A 203 4.81 -10.56 -7.51
N LEU A 204 4.30 -9.37 -7.82
CA LEU A 204 3.68 -9.05 -9.10
C LEU A 204 4.64 -8.18 -9.91
N GLU A 205 5.00 -8.63 -11.11
CA GLU A 205 5.83 -7.85 -12.03
C GLU A 205 4.93 -7.02 -12.95
N HIS A 206 5.19 -5.70 -13.04
CA HIS A 206 4.48 -4.82 -13.96
C HIS A 206 4.96 -5.04 -15.39
N ILE A 207 4.03 -4.90 -16.34
CA ILE A 207 4.30 -5.02 -17.78
C ILE A 207 4.62 -3.64 -18.35
N GLU A 208 3.98 -2.60 -17.84
CA GLU A 208 4.25 -1.21 -18.21
C GLU A 208 5.54 -0.71 -17.58
N GLU A 209 6.05 0.37 -18.13
CA GLU A 209 7.24 1.06 -17.64
C GLU A 209 7.07 1.56 -16.20
N CYS A 210 8.17 1.63 -15.48
CA CYS A 210 8.20 2.15 -14.11
C CYS A 210 7.65 3.59 -14.03
N GLY A 211 6.84 3.85 -12.99
CA GLY A 211 6.20 5.14 -12.77
C GLY A 211 4.73 5.21 -13.19
N ILE A 212 4.18 4.16 -13.80
CA ILE A 212 2.75 4.04 -14.05
C ILE A 212 2.09 3.47 -12.80
N HIS A 213 1.01 4.12 -12.34
CA HIS A 213 0.32 3.72 -11.11
C HIS A 213 -0.16 2.26 -11.17
N SER A 214 0.05 1.51 -10.10
CA SER A 214 -0.27 0.08 -10.01
C SER A 214 -1.74 -0.27 -10.30
N GLY A 215 -2.66 0.67 -10.12
CA GLY A 215 -4.06 0.53 -10.51
C GLY A 215 -4.28 0.48 -12.01
N ASP A 216 -3.42 1.16 -12.77
CA ASP A 216 -3.52 1.34 -14.22
C ASP A 216 -2.59 0.40 -14.97
N SER A 217 -1.55 -0.15 -14.31
CA SER A 217 -0.61 -1.08 -14.90
C SER A 217 -1.18 -2.49 -15.03
N ALA A 218 -0.88 -3.14 -16.13
CA ALA A 218 -0.95 -4.60 -16.24
C ALA A 218 0.16 -5.21 -15.39
N CYS A 219 -0.11 -6.35 -14.75
CA CYS A 219 0.90 -7.06 -14.00
C CYS A 219 0.74 -8.57 -14.10
N CYS A 220 1.84 -9.27 -13.91
CA CYS A 220 1.94 -10.72 -14.06
C CYS A 220 2.39 -11.39 -12.77
N TRP A 221 1.80 -12.55 -12.47
CA TRP A 221 2.24 -13.46 -11.41
C TRP A 221 2.35 -14.88 -11.94
N PRO A 222 3.41 -15.61 -11.60
CA PRO A 222 4.66 -15.16 -10.97
C PRO A 222 5.44 -14.18 -11.87
N PRO A 223 6.48 -13.50 -11.34
CA PRO A 223 7.36 -12.66 -12.16
C PRO A 223 7.95 -13.44 -13.33
N PHE A 224 7.98 -12.82 -14.51
CA PHE A 224 8.37 -13.50 -15.74
C PHE A 224 9.76 -13.13 -16.25
N SER A 225 10.28 -11.94 -15.92
CA SER A 225 11.58 -11.48 -16.40
C SER A 225 12.67 -11.51 -15.31
N LEU A 226 12.28 -11.57 -14.03
CA LEU A 226 13.20 -11.52 -12.90
C LEU A 226 13.78 -12.89 -12.56
N SER A 227 15.06 -12.92 -12.19
CA SER A 227 15.69 -14.12 -11.66
C SER A 227 15.14 -14.49 -10.28
N GLU A 228 15.15 -15.80 -9.94
CA GLU A 228 14.76 -16.29 -8.60
C GLU A 228 15.55 -15.56 -7.48
N LYS A 229 16.83 -15.28 -7.72
CA LYS A 229 17.69 -14.54 -6.78
C LYS A 229 17.11 -13.17 -6.42
N ILE A 230 16.62 -12.43 -7.41
CA ILE A 230 16.00 -11.10 -7.19
C ILE A 230 14.66 -11.25 -6.46
N VAL A 231 13.84 -12.21 -6.84
CA VAL A 231 12.56 -12.48 -6.18
C VAL A 231 12.78 -12.87 -4.71
N ASP A 232 13.77 -13.68 -4.40
CA ASP A 232 14.12 -14.07 -3.03
C ASP A 232 14.65 -12.87 -2.22
N GLN A 233 15.44 -12.00 -2.86
CA GLN A 233 15.87 -10.75 -2.23
C GLN A 233 14.68 -9.85 -1.89
N ILE A 234 13.72 -9.69 -2.80
CA ILE A 234 12.49 -8.92 -2.57
C ILE A 234 11.69 -9.50 -1.40
N ARG A 235 11.51 -10.83 -1.36
CA ARG A 235 10.85 -11.51 -0.24
C ARG A 235 11.55 -11.25 1.09
N ALA A 236 12.87 -11.35 1.10
CA ALA A 236 13.66 -11.10 2.31
C ALA A 236 13.54 -9.64 2.80
N ILE A 237 13.59 -8.67 1.89
CA ILE A 237 13.39 -7.25 2.20
C ILE A 237 11.97 -7.02 2.72
N THR A 238 10.95 -7.58 2.07
CA THR A 238 9.54 -7.49 2.50
C THR A 238 9.35 -7.95 3.94
N LYS A 239 9.86 -9.14 4.27
CA LYS A 239 9.79 -9.70 5.63
C LYS A 239 10.49 -8.82 6.65
N LYS A 240 11.69 -8.35 6.32
CA LYS A 240 12.48 -7.46 7.19
C LYS A 240 11.76 -6.14 7.48
N LEU A 241 11.16 -5.52 6.46
CA LEU A 241 10.43 -4.27 6.58
C LEU A 241 9.12 -4.45 7.36
N ALA A 242 8.34 -5.48 7.05
CA ALA A 242 7.09 -5.78 7.73
C ALA A 242 7.26 -5.90 9.25
N LEU A 243 8.29 -6.64 9.67
CA LEU A 243 8.62 -6.82 11.08
C LEU A 243 9.16 -5.54 11.71
N ALA A 244 10.05 -4.82 11.02
CA ALA A 244 10.63 -3.58 11.54
C ALA A 244 9.60 -2.44 11.70
N CYS A 245 8.57 -2.42 10.86
CA CYS A 245 7.45 -1.49 10.96
C CYS A 245 6.37 -1.94 11.96
N GLY A 246 6.41 -3.18 12.45
CA GLY A 246 5.37 -3.70 13.35
C GLY A 246 4.01 -3.88 12.67
N ILE A 247 4.00 -4.32 11.43
CA ILE A 247 2.77 -4.55 10.65
C ILE A 247 1.99 -5.71 11.25
N ARG A 248 0.65 -5.56 11.29
CA ARG A 248 -0.28 -6.63 11.66
C ARG A 248 -1.47 -6.65 10.71
N GLY A 249 -1.56 -7.66 9.88
CA GLY A 249 -2.53 -7.81 8.81
C GLY A 249 -1.88 -7.68 7.43
N LEU A 250 -2.51 -6.93 6.52
CA LEU A 250 -2.02 -6.70 5.16
C LEU A 250 -0.99 -5.58 5.09
N LEU A 251 -0.02 -5.77 4.22
CA LEU A 251 0.85 -4.70 3.71
C LEU A 251 1.05 -4.88 2.21
N ASN A 252 1.33 -3.78 1.56
CA ASN A 252 1.79 -3.73 0.18
C ASN A 252 3.11 -2.95 0.13
N ILE A 253 4.08 -3.46 -0.62
CA ILE A 253 5.34 -2.75 -0.87
C ILE A 253 5.54 -2.66 -2.37
N GLN A 254 5.83 -1.45 -2.85
CA GLN A 254 6.25 -1.22 -4.23
C GLN A 254 7.76 -1.21 -4.32
N TYR A 255 8.27 -1.91 -5.32
CA TYR A 255 9.69 -2.03 -5.61
C TYR A 255 9.98 -1.59 -7.03
N ALA A 256 11.21 -1.15 -7.27
CA ALA A 256 11.79 -1.06 -8.60
C ALA A 256 13.08 -1.89 -8.64
N VAL A 257 13.30 -2.60 -9.76
CA VAL A 257 14.52 -3.35 -10.02
C VAL A 257 15.19 -2.77 -11.25
N ARG A 258 16.45 -2.35 -11.09
CA ARG A 258 17.28 -1.86 -12.18
C ARG A 258 18.69 -2.46 -12.05
N ASP A 259 19.22 -3.01 -13.13
CA ASP A 259 20.58 -3.60 -13.15
C ASP A 259 20.82 -4.58 -11.98
N GLU A 260 19.86 -5.47 -11.71
CA GLU A 260 19.85 -6.41 -10.56
C GLU A 260 19.85 -5.75 -9.16
N HIS A 261 19.68 -4.43 -9.05
CA HIS A 261 19.52 -3.73 -7.78
C HIS A 261 18.05 -3.53 -7.46
N VAL A 262 17.67 -3.89 -6.24
CA VAL A 262 16.31 -3.75 -5.72
C VAL A 262 16.18 -2.48 -4.90
N PHE A 263 15.23 -1.63 -5.26
CA PHE A 263 14.90 -0.38 -4.57
C PHE A 263 13.48 -0.47 -4.00
N VAL A 264 13.30 -0.06 -2.76
CA VAL A 264 11.98 0.14 -2.15
C VAL A 264 11.47 1.52 -2.56
N ILE A 265 10.29 1.57 -3.16
CA ILE A 265 9.63 2.83 -3.55
C ILE A 265 8.74 3.32 -2.41
N GLU A 266 7.79 2.48 -1.96
CA GLU A 266 6.91 2.82 -0.85
C GLU A 266 6.41 1.56 -0.12
N LEU A 267 6.02 1.74 1.13
CA LEU A 267 5.32 0.74 1.93
C LEU A 267 3.95 1.27 2.33
N ASN A 268 2.92 0.51 2.02
CA ASN A 268 1.54 0.78 2.36
C ASN A 268 1.08 -0.20 3.46
N PRO A 269 0.89 0.23 4.73
CA PRO A 269 0.53 -0.64 5.84
C PRO A 269 -0.98 -0.95 5.85
N ARG A 270 -1.51 -1.36 4.72
CA ARG A 270 -2.94 -1.55 4.44
C ARG A 270 -3.16 -2.47 3.25
N ALA A 271 -4.43 -2.79 2.98
CA ALA A 271 -4.82 -3.42 1.72
C ALA A 271 -4.41 -2.58 0.50
N SER A 272 -4.16 -3.25 -0.60
CA SER A 272 -3.80 -2.66 -1.88
C SER A 272 -4.84 -2.98 -2.95
N ARG A 273 -4.70 -2.33 -4.10
CA ARG A 273 -5.54 -2.63 -5.29
C ARG A 273 -5.19 -3.98 -5.93
N THR A 274 -4.03 -4.54 -5.63
CA THR A 274 -3.57 -5.82 -6.16
C THR A 274 -4.06 -7.03 -5.36
N VAL A 275 -4.49 -6.84 -4.10
CA VAL A 275 -4.94 -7.94 -3.21
C VAL A 275 -6.00 -8.86 -3.82
N PRO A 276 -7.06 -8.36 -4.50
CA PRO A 276 -8.03 -9.25 -5.13
C PRO A 276 -7.44 -10.12 -6.24
N PHE A 277 -6.57 -9.54 -7.06
CA PHE A 277 -5.85 -10.28 -8.09
C PHE A 277 -4.88 -11.29 -7.47
N SER A 278 -4.04 -10.86 -6.54
CA SER A 278 -3.11 -11.72 -5.79
C SER A 278 -3.83 -12.91 -5.18
N SER A 279 -4.98 -12.67 -4.53
CA SER A 279 -5.75 -13.73 -3.90
C SER A 279 -6.27 -14.77 -4.90
N LYS A 280 -6.78 -14.32 -6.05
CA LYS A 280 -7.29 -15.20 -7.11
C LYS A 280 -6.18 -15.94 -7.84
N ALA A 281 -5.10 -15.26 -8.19
CA ALA A 281 -3.97 -15.84 -8.91
C ALA A 281 -3.26 -16.91 -8.07
N THR A 282 -3.04 -16.63 -6.79
CA THR A 282 -2.32 -17.53 -5.88
C THR A 282 -3.21 -18.57 -5.21
N GLY A 283 -4.53 -18.38 -5.18
CA GLY A 283 -5.48 -19.19 -4.41
C GLY A 283 -5.39 -18.97 -2.90
N VAL A 284 -4.70 -17.90 -2.44
CA VAL A 284 -4.57 -17.53 -1.02
C VAL A 284 -5.46 -16.33 -0.72
N SER A 285 -6.47 -16.50 0.12
CA SER A 285 -7.43 -15.44 0.46
C SER A 285 -6.81 -14.41 1.40
N LEU A 286 -5.92 -13.55 0.88
CA LEU A 286 -5.13 -12.60 1.68
C LEU A 286 -6.00 -11.73 2.60
N ALA A 287 -7.11 -11.17 2.11
CA ALA A 287 -7.97 -10.32 2.92
C ALA A 287 -8.63 -11.09 4.08
N LYS A 288 -9.06 -12.34 3.86
CA LYS A 288 -9.62 -13.21 4.90
C LYS A 288 -8.59 -13.50 5.98
N TYR A 289 -7.39 -13.89 5.59
CA TYR A 289 -6.34 -14.25 6.55
C TYR A 289 -5.79 -13.03 7.28
N ALA A 290 -5.72 -11.88 6.61
CA ALA A 290 -5.37 -10.62 7.26
C ALA A 290 -6.34 -10.27 8.39
N SER A 291 -7.66 -10.39 8.18
CA SER A 291 -8.64 -10.08 9.23
C SER A 291 -8.54 -11.05 10.42
N ARG A 292 -8.27 -12.33 10.17
CA ARG A 292 -8.01 -13.33 11.23
C ARG A 292 -6.75 -12.98 12.03
N ILE A 293 -5.68 -12.54 11.37
CA ILE A 293 -4.45 -12.06 12.00
C ILE A 293 -4.74 -10.80 12.84
N MET A 294 -5.53 -9.87 12.32
CA MET A 294 -5.93 -8.66 13.06
C MET A 294 -6.75 -9.01 14.31
N ALA A 295 -7.56 -10.05 14.24
CA ALA A 295 -8.31 -10.60 15.37
C ALA A 295 -7.47 -11.43 16.36
N GLY A 296 -6.20 -11.71 16.06
CA GLY A 296 -5.27 -12.32 17.01
C GLY A 296 -4.63 -13.63 16.58
N GLU A 297 -5.08 -14.23 15.48
CA GLU A 297 -4.52 -15.48 14.97
C GLU A 297 -3.10 -15.27 14.42
N LYS A 298 -2.27 -16.28 14.47
CA LYS A 298 -0.89 -16.24 14.02
C LYS A 298 -0.71 -16.90 12.66
N ILE A 299 0.32 -16.47 11.91
CA ILE A 299 0.67 -17.04 10.60
C ILE A 299 0.98 -18.54 10.72
N ASN A 300 1.66 -18.97 11.77
CA ASN A 300 1.95 -20.39 12.01
C ASN A 300 0.67 -21.23 12.23
N GLU A 301 -0.37 -20.65 12.82
CA GLU A 301 -1.67 -21.31 13.01
C GLU A 301 -2.41 -21.47 11.67
N LEU A 302 -2.36 -20.43 10.82
CA LEU A 302 -2.90 -20.49 9.46
C LEU A 302 -2.17 -21.53 8.60
N ARG A 303 -0.85 -21.66 8.76
CA ARG A 303 -0.07 -22.73 8.09
C ARG A 303 -0.45 -24.11 8.59
N ALA A 304 -0.61 -24.29 9.89
CA ALA A 304 -1.02 -25.57 10.47
C ALA A 304 -2.40 -26.02 9.96
N GLN A 305 -3.27 -25.08 9.60
CA GLN A 305 -4.56 -25.35 8.95
C GLN A 305 -4.45 -25.64 7.45
N GLY A 306 -3.26 -25.53 6.85
CA GLY A 306 -3.06 -25.70 5.42
C GLY A 306 -3.53 -24.53 4.54
N LEU A 307 -3.77 -23.36 5.13
CA LEU A 307 -4.32 -22.19 4.45
C LEU A 307 -3.24 -21.34 3.76
N LEU A 308 -2.00 -21.44 4.22
CA LEU A 308 -0.85 -20.73 3.63
C LEU A 308 0.10 -21.75 3.01
N PRO A 309 0.11 -21.90 1.69
CA PRO A 309 1.07 -22.77 0.98
C PRO A 309 2.49 -22.23 1.04
N ASP A 310 3.46 -23.03 0.57
CA ASP A 310 4.83 -22.57 0.43
C ASP A 310 4.92 -21.35 -0.51
N GLU A 311 5.60 -20.30 -0.07
CA GLU A 311 5.82 -19.06 -0.83
C GLU A 311 6.66 -19.30 -2.10
N ASN A 312 7.51 -20.34 -2.10
CA ASN A 312 8.41 -20.71 -3.21
C ASN A 312 7.80 -21.77 -4.12
N ARG A 313 6.50 -22.07 -4.00
CA ARG A 313 5.85 -23.05 -4.86
C ARG A 313 5.95 -22.66 -6.33
N THR A 314 6.28 -23.61 -7.16
CA THR A 314 6.25 -23.48 -8.61
C THR A 314 4.82 -23.70 -9.12
N VAL A 315 4.40 -22.91 -10.08
CA VAL A 315 3.14 -23.05 -10.83
C VAL A 315 3.45 -23.18 -12.32
N ASP A 316 2.57 -23.81 -13.06
CA ASP A 316 2.69 -24.06 -14.50
C ASP A 316 1.90 -23.07 -15.37
N TYR A 317 1.52 -21.93 -14.79
CA TYR A 317 0.77 -20.87 -15.45
C TYR A 317 1.27 -19.49 -15.05
N TYR A 318 0.95 -18.52 -15.88
CA TYR A 318 1.02 -17.10 -15.55
C TYR A 318 -0.40 -16.53 -15.42
N ALA A 319 -0.64 -15.78 -14.36
CA ALA A 319 -1.84 -14.97 -14.22
C ALA A 319 -1.50 -13.53 -14.58
N VAL A 320 -2.31 -12.91 -15.44
CA VAL A 320 -2.12 -11.52 -15.87
C VAL A 320 -3.34 -10.70 -15.45
N LYS A 321 -3.07 -9.56 -14.83
CA LYS A 321 -4.06 -8.51 -14.54
C LYS A 321 -3.92 -7.43 -15.59
N GLU A 322 -5.03 -6.94 -16.11
CA GLU A 322 -5.09 -5.75 -16.96
C GLU A 322 -6.10 -4.73 -16.40
N ALA A 323 -5.85 -3.46 -16.64
CA ALA A 323 -6.82 -2.41 -16.34
C ALA A 323 -7.95 -2.42 -17.36
N VAL A 324 -9.21 -2.38 -16.88
CA VAL A 324 -10.38 -2.25 -17.73
C VAL A 324 -10.75 -0.78 -17.85
N MET A 325 -10.64 -0.24 -19.07
CA MET A 325 -11.01 1.15 -19.38
C MET A 325 -12.47 1.20 -19.85
N PRO A 326 -13.41 1.78 -19.08
CA PRO A 326 -14.83 1.82 -19.45
C PRO A 326 -15.09 2.95 -20.46
N TRP A 327 -14.54 2.85 -21.66
CA TRP A 327 -14.60 3.87 -22.71
C TRP A 327 -16.03 4.30 -23.07
N SER A 328 -17.02 3.43 -22.84
CA SER A 328 -18.43 3.77 -23.07
C SER A 328 -19.02 4.80 -22.08
N ARG A 329 -18.27 5.14 -21.02
CA ARG A 329 -18.67 6.12 -20.00
C ARG A 329 -18.01 7.51 -20.19
N PHE A 330 -17.15 7.66 -21.20
CA PHE A 330 -16.44 8.90 -21.51
C PHE A 330 -16.87 9.49 -22.86
#